data_6961ce9ba6e8034166b66261d53299b4
#
_entry.id   6961ce9ba6e8034166b66261d53299b4
#
_cell.length_a   1.000
_cell.length_b   1.000
_cell.length_c   1.000
_cell.angle_alpha   90.00
_cell.angle_beta   90.00
_cell.angle_gamma   90.00
#
_symmetry.space_group_name_H-M   'P 1'
#
loop_
_entity.id
_entity.type
_entity.pdbx_description
1 polymer ?
#
loop_
_entity_poly.entity_id
_entity_poly.type
_entity_poly.pdbx_seq_one_letter_code
_entity_poly.pdbx_strand_id
1 'polypeptide(L)'
;MCIRDRVWGSPESRAKALSDGLLAAPSREALFTDSDVLSLHLRLNEETFGVVKLEDLNRMKPTAMIVNTSRAELIEPEGLIAALNRGRPGMAAIDVFESEPILQGHALLRLENCICTPHIGYVEQESYELYFGAAFDNVVNYIKGTPTNIVNPGALQVRR
;
A
#
# COMPACT_ATOMS: atom_id res chain seq x y z
N MET A 1 -1.19 25.24 7.95
CA MET A 1 -0.54 23.96 8.32
C MET A 1 0.60 23.72 7.33
N CYS A 2 1.83 23.59 7.80
CA CYS A 2 2.94 23.27 6.90
C CYS A 2 3.03 21.73 6.80
N ILE A 3 2.68 21.16 5.64
CA ILE A 3 2.90 19.73 5.37
C ILE A 3 4.40 19.56 5.09
N ARG A 4 5.02 18.59 5.76
CA ARG A 4 6.42 18.21 5.55
C ARG A 4 6.47 16.73 5.26
N ASP A 5 6.59 16.40 3.99
CA ASP A 5 6.68 15.01 3.56
C ASP A 5 8.06 14.43 3.87
N ARG A 6 8.08 13.25 4.48
CA ARG A 6 9.28 12.48 4.74
C ARG A 6 9.14 11.08 4.17
N VAL A 7 10.22 10.58 3.61
CA VAL A 7 10.28 9.25 3.03
C VAL A 7 11.25 8.37 3.80
N TRP A 8 10.90 7.12 3.98
CA TRP A 8 11.77 6.06 4.43
C TRP A 8 11.63 4.85 3.50
N GLY A 9 12.72 4.20 3.17
CA GLY A 9 12.77 3.05 2.27
C GLY A 9 14.21 2.61 2.02
N SER A 10 14.46 1.96 0.89
CA SER A 10 15.82 1.58 0.48
C SER A 10 16.73 2.82 0.35
N PRO A 11 18.05 2.65 0.38
CA PRO A 11 18.98 3.75 0.14
C PRO A 11 18.69 4.52 -1.15
N GLU A 12 18.34 3.80 -2.22
CA GLU A 12 18.01 4.37 -3.53
C GLU A 12 16.73 5.22 -3.46
N SER A 13 15.68 4.71 -2.79
CA SER A 13 14.41 5.43 -2.62
C SER A 13 14.62 6.72 -1.83
N ARG A 14 15.45 6.70 -0.79
CA ARG A 14 15.79 7.88 0.01
C ARG A 14 16.60 8.89 -0.79
N ALA A 15 17.58 8.42 -1.58
CA ALA A 15 18.37 9.28 -2.45
C ALA A 15 17.49 9.95 -3.51
N LYS A 16 16.56 9.20 -4.11
CA LYS A 16 15.58 9.75 -5.05
C LYS A 16 14.70 10.81 -4.40
N ALA A 17 14.16 10.55 -3.22
CA ALA A 17 13.33 11.51 -2.49
C ALA A 17 14.07 12.83 -2.24
N LEU A 18 15.34 12.77 -1.84
CA LEU A 18 16.19 13.94 -1.65
C LEU A 18 16.42 14.71 -2.97
N SER A 19 16.62 14.00 -4.08
CA SER A 19 16.78 14.62 -5.40
C SER A 19 15.49 15.31 -5.88
N ASP A 20 14.34 14.79 -5.48
CA ASP A 20 13.02 15.33 -5.79
C ASP A 20 12.61 16.48 -4.83
N GLY A 21 13.51 16.90 -3.92
CA GLY A 21 13.28 17.98 -2.95
C GLY A 21 12.46 17.58 -1.72
N LEU A 22 12.22 16.30 -1.52
CA LEU A 22 11.56 15.75 -0.33
C LEU A 22 12.58 15.50 0.79
N LEU A 23 12.11 15.26 2.01
CA LEU A 23 12.95 14.95 3.15
C LEU A 23 13.04 13.42 3.32
N ALA A 24 14.22 12.90 3.62
CA ALA A 24 14.37 11.56 4.14
C ALA A 24 14.26 11.59 5.66
N ALA A 25 13.54 10.62 6.25
CA ALA A 25 13.58 10.43 7.69
C ALA A 25 15.00 10.00 8.13
N PRO A 26 15.50 10.48 9.27
CA PRO A 26 16.86 10.14 9.70
C PRO A 26 16.99 8.68 10.11
N SER A 27 15.93 8.07 10.58
CA SER A 27 15.86 6.64 10.88
C SER A 27 14.42 6.13 10.70
N ARG A 28 14.27 4.81 10.71
CA ARG A 28 12.95 4.16 10.70
C ARG A 28 12.15 4.56 11.93
N GLU A 29 12.76 4.52 13.10
CA GLU A 29 12.14 4.89 14.37
C GLU A 29 11.62 6.33 14.33
N ALA A 30 12.42 7.25 13.78
CA ALA A 30 12.02 8.64 13.62
C ALA A 30 10.82 8.81 12.67
N LEU A 31 10.74 7.99 11.60
CA LEU A 31 9.58 7.99 10.73
C LEU A 31 8.29 7.71 11.52
N PHE A 32 8.28 6.65 12.33
CA PHE A 32 7.08 6.28 13.11
C PHE A 32 6.80 7.27 14.24
N THR A 33 7.83 7.76 14.95
CA THR A 33 7.67 8.67 16.09
C THR A 33 7.19 10.06 15.68
N ASP A 34 7.69 10.57 14.56
CA ASP A 34 7.48 11.97 14.16
C ASP A 34 6.24 12.16 13.29
N SER A 35 5.78 11.11 12.61
CA SER A 35 4.68 11.20 11.66
C SER A 35 3.35 11.49 12.33
N ASP A 36 2.57 12.42 11.76
CA ASP A 36 1.16 12.62 12.08
C ASP A 36 0.27 11.75 11.18
N VAL A 37 0.70 11.52 9.94
CA VAL A 37 0.11 10.53 9.02
C VAL A 37 1.25 9.72 8.42
N LEU A 38 1.16 8.39 8.51
CA LEU A 38 2.12 7.47 7.90
C LEU A 38 1.41 6.58 6.91
N SER A 39 1.81 6.63 5.63
CA SER A 39 1.24 5.83 4.56
C SER A 39 2.22 4.78 4.06
N LEU A 40 1.74 3.53 3.90
CA LEU A 40 2.53 2.40 3.43
C LEU A 40 2.44 2.27 1.92
N HIS A 41 3.60 2.20 1.23
CA HIS A 41 3.72 2.10 -0.22
C HIS A 41 4.73 1.03 -0.66
N LEU A 42 5.04 0.08 0.21
CA LEU A 42 5.97 -1.00 -0.10
C LEU A 42 5.29 -2.09 -0.93
N ARG A 43 6.05 -2.67 -1.85
CA ARG A 43 5.63 -3.89 -2.53
C ARG A 43 5.76 -5.07 -1.57
N LEU A 44 4.74 -5.94 -1.51
CA LEU A 44 4.79 -7.16 -0.72
C LEU A 44 5.70 -8.19 -1.37
N ASN A 45 6.66 -8.69 -0.61
CA ASN A 45 7.54 -9.81 -0.92
C ASN A 45 8.02 -10.45 0.39
N GLU A 46 8.89 -11.45 0.33
CA GLU A 46 9.40 -12.15 1.52
C GLU A 46 10.13 -11.21 2.51
N GLU A 47 10.83 -10.19 2.01
CA GLU A 47 11.58 -9.23 2.84
C GLU A 47 10.66 -8.18 3.50
N THR A 48 9.52 -7.89 2.86
CA THR A 48 8.59 -6.86 3.33
C THR A 48 7.39 -7.43 4.07
N PHE A 49 7.23 -8.75 4.09
CA PHE A 49 6.19 -9.42 4.88
C PHE A 49 6.37 -9.11 6.37
N GLY A 50 5.34 -8.56 7.01
CA GLY A 50 5.37 -8.16 8.41
C GLY A 50 6.49 -7.16 8.73
N VAL A 51 6.90 -6.34 7.75
CA VAL A 51 7.97 -5.36 7.96
C VAL A 51 7.58 -4.31 8.99
N VAL A 52 6.33 -3.93 9.08
CA VAL A 52 5.81 -3.02 10.11
C VAL A 52 5.43 -3.85 11.34
N LYS A 53 6.14 -3.62 12.44
CA LYS A 53 5.95 -4.35 13.69
C LYS A 53 5.03 -3.60 14.67
N LEU A 54 4.44 -4.33 15.60
CA LEU A 54 3.68 -3.73 16.71
C LEU A 54 4.52 -2.68 17.46
N GLU A 55 5.82 -2.93 17.60
CA GLU A 55 6.74 -1.97 18.24
C GLU A 55 6.84 -0.66 17.47
N ASP A 56 6.86 -0.71 16.13
CA ASP A 56 6.86 0.50 15.29
C ASP A 56 5.56 1.29 15.47
N LEU A 57 4.43 0.59 15.43
CA LEU A 57 3.11 1.19 15.62
C LEU A 57 2.98 1.84 17.01
N ASN A 58 3.47 1.20 18.05
CA ASN A 58 3.47 1.73 19.42
C ASN A 58 4.33 2.99 19.58
N ARG A 59 5.27 3.28 18.67
CA ARG A 59 6.06 4.51 18.65
C ARG A 59 5.27 5.70 18.10
N MET A 60 4.21 5.45 17.33
CA MET A 60 3.41 6.51 16.72
C MET A 60 2.69 7.34 17.80
N LYS A 61 2.39 8.58 17.45
CA LYS A 61 1.63 9.47 18.33
C LYS A 61 0.21 8.96 18.56
N PRO A 62 -0.41 9.21 19.73
CA PRO A 62 -1.83 8.90 19.95
C PRO A 62 -2.78 9.67 19.03
N THR A 63 -2.30 10.74 18.40
CA THR A 63 -3.04 11.55 17.42
C THR A 63 -2.71 11.20 15.98
N ALA A 64 -1.77 10.28 15.76
CA ALA A 64 -1.34 9.90 14.43
C ALA A 64 -2.32 8.92 13.76
N MET A 65 -2.28 8.92 12.43
CA MET A 65 -3.01 7.98 11.58
C MET A 65 -2.04 7.13 10.78
N ILE A 66 -2.24 5.81 10.74
CA ILE A 66 -1.62 4.94 9.75
C ILE A 66 -2.56 4.69 8.59
N VAL A 67 -2.03 4.73 7.36
CA VAL A 67 -2.78 4.48 6.11
C VAL A 67 -2.15 3.29 5.40
N ASN A 68 -2.95 2.30 5.05
CA ASN A 68 -2.50 1.17 4.24
C ASN A 68 -3.45 0.89 3.07
N THR A 69 -3.05 1.34 1.89
CA THR A 69 -3.69 1.06 0.61
C THR A 69 -2.81 0.16 -0.27
N SER A 70 -1.82 -0.50 0.33
CA SER A 70 -0.84 -1.33 -0.36
C SER A 70 -1.15 -2.82 -0.19
N ARG A 71 -0.73 -3.43 0.92
CA ARG A 71 -1.03 -4.83 1.26
C ARG A 71 -1.12 -4.99 2.77
N ALA A 72 -2.11 -5.77 3.23
CA ALA A 72 -2.34 -6.01 4.65
C ALA A 72 -1.10 -6.62 5.33
N GLU A 73 -0.47 -7.57 4.66
CA GLU A 73 0.65 -8.36 5.16
C GLU A 73 1.96 -7.58 5.31
N LEU A 74 2.00 -6.30 4.93
CA LEU A 74 3.12 -5.41 5.28
C LEU A 74 3.19 -5.15 6.79
N ILE A 75 2.06 -5.26 7.47
CA ILE A 75 1.98 -5.17 8.92
C ILE A 75 1.99 -6.60 9.48
N GLU A 76 2.72 -6.82 10.56
CA GLU A 76 2.74 -8.15 11.19
C GLU A 76 1.33 -8.58 11.63
N PRO A 77 1.02 -9.88 11.57
CA PRO A 77 -0.30 -10.39 11.93
C PRO A 77 -0.76 -9.88 13.30
N GLU A 78 -2.03 -9.46 13.39
CA GLU A 78 -2.67 -8.89 14.57
C GLU A 78 -2.01 -7.62 15.16
N GLY A 79 -0.85 -7.20 14.66
CA GLY A 79 -0.10 -6.05 15.16
C GLY A 79 -0.90 -4.75 15.10
N LEU A 80 -1.61 -4.51 14.00
CA LEU A 80 -2.44 -3.31 13.85
C LEU A 80 -3.60 -3.28 14.85
N ILE A 81 -4.31 -4.38 15.01
CA ILE A 81 -5.43 -4.49 15.96
C ILE A 81 -4.95 -4.24 17.39
N ALA A 82 -3.83 -4.87 17.77
CA ALA A 82 -3.24 -4.67 19.07
C ALA A 82 -2.79 -3.23 19.32
N ALA A 83 -2.23 -2.57 18.32
CA ALA A 83 -1.78 -1.19 18.38
C ALA A 83 -2.97 -0.21 18.53
N LEU A 84 -4.01 -0.37 17.70
CA LEU A 84 -5.21 0.46 17.73
C LEU A 84 -5.97 0.34 19.07
N ASN A 85 -6.03 -0.86 19.64
CA ASN A 85 -6.60 -1.08 20.98
C ASN A 85 -5.79 -0.38 22.09
N ARG A 86 -4.49 -0.13 21.86
CA ARG A 86 -3.63 0.66 22.77
C ARG A 86 -3.69 2.17 22.50
N GLY A 87 -4.38 2.58 21.43
CA GLY A 87 -4.47 3.97 20.99
C GLY A 87 -3.18 4.53 20.37
N ARG A 88 -2.30 3.67 19.83
CA ARG A 88 -1.07 4.07 19.14
C ARG A 88 -0.80 3.20 17.91
N PRO A 89 -1.01 3.74 16.69
CA PRO A 89 -1.56 5.07 16.37
C PRO A 89 -3.00 5.24 16.87
N GLY A 90 -3.45 6.50 16.99
CA GLY A 90 -4.82 6.79 17.42
C GLY A 90 -5.86 6.41 16.40
N MET A 91 -5.51 6.37 15.10
CA MET A 91 -6.40 6.03 13.99
C MET A 91 -5.71 5.20 12.94
N ALA A 92 -6.50 4.46 12.17
CA ALA A 92 -6.07 3.80 10.95
C ALA A 92 -7.06 4.02 9.80
N ALA A 93 -6.55 4.03 8.54
CA ALA A 93 -7.33 3.97 7.32
C ALA A 93 -6.79 2.81 6.47
N ILE A 94 -7.60 1.77 6.31
CA ILE A 94 -7.20 0.47 5.74
C ILE A 94 -8.09 0.14 4.55
N ASP A 95 -7.46 -0.07 3.42
CA ASP A 95 -8.12 -0.43 2.15
C ASP A 95 -7.84 -1.88 1.72
N VAL A 96 -6.98 -2.60 2.47
CA VAL A 96 -6.50 -3.94 2.11
C VAL A 96 -6.55 -4.88 3.31
N PHE A 97 -6.87 -6.16 3.07
CA PHE A 97 -7.07 -7.15 4.11
C PHE A 97 -6.38 -8.47 3.74
N GLU A 98 -6.04 -9.28 4.73
CA GLU A 98 -5.36 -10.59 4.55
C GLU A 98 -6.23 -11.59 3.78
N SER A 99 -7.56 -11.44 3.87
CA SER A 99 -8.53 -12.20 3.10
C SER A 99 -9.57 -11.25 2.51
N GLU A 100 -9.70 -11.25 1.22
CA GLU A 100 -10.65 -10.41 0.47
C GLU A 100 -11.61 -11.28 -0.34
N PRO A 101 -12.92 -10.99 -0.31
CA PRO A 101 -13.61 -9.92 0.43
C PRO A 101 -13.51 -10.08 1.95
N ILE A 102 -13.36 -8.94 2.66
CA ILE A 102 -13.29 -8.94 4.11
C ILE A 102 -14.55 -9.57 4.74
N LEU A 103 -14.38 -10.41 5.73
CA LEU A 103 -15.48 -11.02 6.46
C LEU A 103 -16.15 -10.01 7.40
N GLN A 104 -17.48 -10.03 7.51
CA GLN A 104 -18.24 -9.13 8.38
C GLN A 104 -17.83 -9.19 9.86
N GLY A 105 -17.24 -10.30 10.30
CA GLY A 105 -16.75 -10.49 11.65
C GLY A 105 -15.33 -9.96 11.91
N HIS A 106 -14.67 -9.39 10.91
CA HIS A 106 -13.29 -8.93 11.04
C HIS A 106 -13.12 -7.88 12.12
N ALA A 107 -12.05 -8.01 12.93
CA ALA A 107 -11.86 -7.16 14.10
C ALA A 107 -11.73 -5.67 13.74
N LEU A 108 -11.04 -5.32 12.65
CA LEU A 108 -10.89 -3.94 12.19
C LEU A 108 -12.22 -3.23 11.91
N LEU A 109 -13.26 -3.97 11.43
CA LEU A 109 -14.59 -3.41 11.18
C LEU A 109 -15.36 -3.02 12.47
N ARG A 110 -14.87 -3.45 13.63
CA ARG A 110 -15.49 -3.20 14.94
C ARG A 110 -14.79 -2.10 15.72
N LEU A 111 -13.66 -1.62 15.22
CA LEU A 111 -12.88 -0.56 15.87
C LEU A 111 -13.41 0.81 15.43
N GLU A 112 -13.77 1.67 16.39
CA GLU A 112 -14.23 3.03 16.12
C GLU A 112 -13.14 3.95 15.55
N ASN A 113 -11.88 3.58 15.77
CA ASN A 113 -10.71 4.31 15.31
C ASN A 113 -10.07 3.69 14.04
N CYS A 114 -10.82 2.87 13.29
CA CYS A 114 -10.37 2.31 12.02
C CYS A 114 -11.39 2.59 10.91
N ILE A 115 -10.96 3.30 9.88
CA ILE A 115 -11.72 3.47 8.64
C ILE A 115 -11.33 2.33 7.70
N CYS A 116 -12.31 1.58 7.22
CA CYS A 116 -12.11 0.47 6.29
C CYS A 116 -12.82 0.75 4.96
N THR A 117 -12.11 0.54 3.84
CA THR A 117 -12.65 0.61 2.48
C THR A 117 -12.40 -0.72 1.75
N PRO A 118 -13.21 -1.11 0.77
CA PRO A 118 -13.17 -2.45 0.18
C PRO A 118 -12.18 -2.55 -0.99
N HIS A 119 -10.92 -2.23 -0.77
CA HIS A 119 -9.82 -2.29 -1.75
C HIS A 119 -10.11 -1.45 -3.00
N ILE A 120 -10.44 -0.18 -2.80
CA ILE A 120 -10.83 0.77 -3.85
C ILE A 120 -9.82 1.89 -4.08
N GLY A 121 -8.65 1.85 -3.46
CA GLY A 121 -7.64 2.90 -3.57
C GLY A 121 -7.07 3.13 -4.98
N TYR A 122 -7.34 2.21 -5.92
CA TYR A 122 -7.00 2.33 -7.34
C TYR A 122 -8.20 2.74 -8.22
N VAL A 123 -9.41 2.85 -7.64
CA VAL A 123 -10.66 3.06 -8.38
C VAL A 123 -10.86 4.53 -8.65
N GLU A 124 -10.40 4.96 -9.82
CA GLU A 124 -10.59 6.29 -10.36
C GLU A 124 -10.90 6.23 -11.86
N GLN A 125 -11.54 7.25 -12.40
CA GLN A 125 -12.00 7.27 -13.80
C GLN A 125 -10.84 7.10 -14.78
N GLU A 126 -9.76 7.88 -14.62
CA GLU A 126 -8.61 7.85 -15.52
C GLU A 126 -7.90 6.49 -15.51
N SER A 127 -7.78 5.85 -14.35
CA SER A 127 -7.22 4.49 -14.23
C SER A 127 -8.08 3.46 -14.95
N TYR A 128 -9.41 3.55 -14.84
CA TYR A 128 -10.33 2.67 -15.55
C TYR A 128 -10.22 2.85 -17.07
N GLU A 129 -10.25 4.08 -17.56
CA GLU A 129 -10.11 4.37 -18.98
C GLU A 129 -8.79 3.81 -19.53
N LEU A 130 -7.68 4.02 -18.81
CA LEU A 130 -6.37 3.52 -19.19
C LEU A 130 -6.31 1.98 -19.22
N TYR A 131 -6.72 1.33 -18.13
CA TYR A 131 -6.57 -0.12 -17.99
C TYR A 131 -7.51 -0.89 -18.92
N PHE A 132 -8.78 -0.49 -18.96
CA PHE A 132 -9.74 -1.15 -19.85
C PHE A 132 -9.47 -0.83 -21.32
N GLY A 133 -9.08 0.39 -21.65
CA GLY A 133 -8.65 0.76 -22.99
C GLY A 133 -7.50 -0.12 -23.47
N ALA A 134 -6.42 -0.21 -22.69
CA ALA A 134 -5.28 -1.06 -23.02
C ALA A 134 -5.64 -2.55 -23.11
N ALA A 135 -6.52 -3.05 -22.23
CA ALA A 135 -6.97 -4.43 -22.25
C ALA A 135 -7.75 -4.76 -23.53
N PHE A 136 -8.71 -3.92 -23.91
CA PHE A 136 -9.47 -4.10 -25.16
C PHE A 136 -8.62 -3.95 -26.39
N ASP A 137 -7.70 -2.99 -26.43
CA ASP A 137 -6.75 -2.82 -27.54
C ASP A 137 -5.87 -4.06 -27.72
N ASN A 138 -5.40 -4.68 -26.65
CA ASN A 138 -4.65 -5.92 -26.69
C ASN A 138 -5.46 -7.07 -27.35
N VAL A 139 -6.74 -7.21 -26.99
CA VAL A 139 -7.63 -8.22 -27.58
C VAL A 139 -7.84 -7.95 -29.06
N VAL A 140 -8.16 -6.70 -29.42
CA VAL A 140 -8.38 -6.30 -30.84
C VAL A 140 -7.12 -6.53 -31.67
N ASN A 141 -5.96 -6.13 -31.17
CA ASN A 141 -4.68 -6.29 -31.86
C ASN A 141 -4.30 -7.78 -32.02
N TYR A 142 -4.59 -8.61 -31.01
CA TYR A 142 -4.39 -10.05 -31.13
C TYR A 142 -5.25 -10.65 -32.23
N ILE A 143 -6.53 -10.29 -32.31
CA ILE A 143 -7.46 -10.78 -33.38
C ILE A 143 -6.99 -10.32 -34.77
N LYS A 144 -6.46 -9.10 -34.89
CA LYS A 144 -5.91 -8.56 -36.14
C LYS A 144 -4.57 -9.17 -36.54
N GLY A 145 -3.97 -10.05 -35.74
CA GLY A 145 -2.66 -10.65 -36.01
C GLY A 145 -1.46 -9.71 -35.71
N THR A 146 -1.68 -8.61 -35.08
CA THR A 146 -0.65 -7.62 -34.68
C THR A 146 -0.63 -7.41 -33.14
N PRO A 147 -0.38 -8.49 -32.38
CA PRO A 147 -0.46 -8.43 -30.92
C PRO A 147 0.55 -7.44 -30.33
N THR A 148 0.13 -6.69 -29.31
CA THR A 148 0.93 -5.70 -28.61
C THR A 148 1.07 -6.04 -27.12
N ASN A 149 2.01 -5.40 -26.41
CA ASN A 149 2.22 -5.56 -24.94
C ASN A 149 2.48 -7.01 -24.51
N ILE A 150 3.20 -7.80 -25.31
CA ILE A 150 3.43 -9.21 -25.06
C ILE A 150 4.59 -9.37 -24.06
N VAL A 151 4.26 -9.88 -22.87
CA VAL A 151 5.25 -10.15 -21.81
C VAL A 151 6.07 -11.42 -22.09
N ASN A 152 5.45 -12.42 -22.74
CA ASN A 152 6.06 -13.72 -23.03
C ASN A 152 5.92 -14.09 -24.52
N PRO A 153 6.73 -13.51 -25.42
CA PRO A 153 6.59 -13.70 -26.87
C PRO A 153 6.60 -15.17 -27.33
N GLY A 154 7.28 -16.06 -26.60
CA GLY A 154 7.29 -17.49 -26.88
C GLY A 154 5.90 -18.14 -26.88
N ALA A 155 4.93 -17.57 -26.16
CA ALA A 155 3.56 -18.09 -26.15
C ALA A 155 2.86 -17.99 -27.53
N LEU A 156 3.27 -17.06 -28.39
CA LEU A 156 2.72 -16.90 -29.75
C LEU A 156 3.19 -17.99 -30.71
N GLN A 157 4.24 -18.73 -30.37
CA GLN A 157 4.82 -19.79 -31.17
C GLN A 157 4.18 -21.15 -30.90
N VAL A 158 3.39 -21.27 -29.83
CA VAL A 158 2.71 -22.51 -29.46
C VAL A 158 1.48 -22.68 -30.36
N ARG A 159 1.61 -23.52 -31.40
CA ARG A 159 0.47 -23.96 -32.22
C ARG A 159 -0.39 -24.92 -31.38
N ARG A 160 -1.65 -24.57 -31.17
CA ARG A 160 -2.67 -25.50 -30.68
C ARG A 160 -3.27 -26.29 -31.83
#